data_24b99e327ab0ae203ae8f4238cd516a1
#
_entry.id   24b99e327ab0ae203ae8f4238cd516a1
#
_cell.length_a   1.000
_cell.length_b   1.000
_cell.length_c   1.000
_cell.angle_alpha   90.00
_cell.angle_beta   90.00
_cell.angle_gamma   90.00
#
_symmetry.space_group_name_H-M   'P 1'
#
loop_
_entity.id
_entity.type
_entity.pdbx_description
1 polymer ?
#
loop_
_entity_poly.entity_id
_entity_poly.type
_entity_poly.pdbx_seq_one_letter_code
_entity_poly.pdbx_strand_id
1 'polypeptide(L)'
;MPLTYSEIMIRYGELSTKGKNRMRFINKLRNNISDVLSIYPAVKVTADRDRAHAYLNGTDYEAVAESLKQVFGIQNFSPVYKIEKTVPALISAVQEIMQEIYQEGMTFKISSRRSDHSFELDSRELNQTLGGAVFEAIPSIQAQMKKPDINLQVEIREEAAYISYETIKGAGG
;
A
#
# COMPACT_ATOMS: atom_id res chain seq x y z
N MET A 1 8.46 18.33 -3.24
CA MET A 1 7.04 18.28 -2.87
C MET A 1 6.76 17.04 -2.05
N PRO A 2 6.05 17.15 -0.95
CA PRO A 2 5.74 15.98 -0.16
C PRO A 2 4.81 15.05 -0.95
N LEU A 3 5.07 13.75 -0.82
CA LEU A 3 4.23 12.74 -1.43
C LEU A 3 2.91 12.64 -0.69
N THR A 4 1.83 12.39 -1.42
CA THR A 4 0.51 12.19 -0.83
C THR A 4 0.00 10.80 -1.19
N TYR A 5 -0.83 10.24 -0.31
CA TYR A 5 -1.45 8.95 -0.59
C TYR A 5 -2.44 9.07 -1.74
N SER A 6 -2.41 8.12 -2.66
CA SER A 6 -3.32 8.10 -3.81
C SER A 6 -4.50 7.17 -3.58
N GLU A 7 -4.30 6.12 -2.81
CA GLU A 7 -5.35 5.12 -2.57
C GLU A 7 -5.10 4.40 -1.26
N ILE A 8 -6.12 3.67 -0.81
CA ILE A 8 -6.03 2.74 0.30
C ILE A 8 -6.29 1.35 -0.26
N MET A 9 -5.34 0.44 -0.04
CA MET A 9 -5.50 -0.95 -0.42
C MET A 9 -6.11 -1.70 0.76
N ILE A 10 -7.23 -2.40 0.52
CA ILE A 10 -8.04 -3.03 1.56
C ILE A 10 -7.96 -4.54 1.40
N ARG A 11 -7.57 -5.24 2.46
CA ARG A 11 -7.50 -6.70 2.49
C ARG A 11 -8.70 -7.26 3.23
N TYR A 12 -9.29 -8.30 2.66
CA TYR A 12 -10.48 -8.93 3.23
C TYR A 12 -10.12 -9.75 4.45
N GLY A 13 -11.10 -9.89 5.35
CA GLY A 13 -11.02 -10.84 6.44
C GLY A 13 -11.05 -12.26 5.91
N GLU A 14 -10.87 -13.23 6.80
CA GLU A 14 -10.88 -14.63 6.42
C GLU A 14 -12.25 -14.98 5.82
N LEU A 15 -12.22 -15.50 4.59
CA LEU A 15 -13.42 -15.92 3.89
C LEU A 15 -13.51 -17.43 3.98
N SER A 16 -14.44 -17.92 4.79
CA SER A 16 -14.64 -19.35 4.99
C SER A 16 -15.28 -20.04 3.79
N THR A 17 -15.87 -19.27 2.88
CA THR A 17 -16.57 -19.81 1.71
C THR A 17 -15.76 -19.57 0.44
N LYS A 18 -15.90 -20.48 -0.53
CA LYS A 18 -15.22 -20.40 -1.82
C LYS A 18 -16.22 -20.28 -2.97
N GLY A 19 -15.72 -19.92 -4.15
CA GLY A 19 -16.55 -19.84 -5.35
C GLY A 19 -17.55 -18.70 -5.33
N LYS A 20 -18.80 -19.02 -5.67
CA LYS A 20 -19.86 -18.02 -5.78
C LYS A 20 -20.10 -17.24 -4.50
N ASN A 21 -20.01 -17.93 -3.35
CA ASN A 21 -20.25 -17.30 -2.06
C ASN A 21 -19.15 -16.28 -1.75
N ARG A 22 -17.93 -16.53 -2.16
CA ARG A 22 -16.83 -15.60 -1.98
C ARG A 22 -17.08 -14.28 -2.71
N MET A 23 -17.48 -14.35 -3.98
CA MET A 23 -17.75 -13.14 -4.76
C MET A 23 -18.97 -12.39 -4.24
N ARG A 24 -19.98 -13.11 -3.76
CA ARG A 24 -21.16 -12.48 -3.15
C ARG A 24 -20.74 -11.69 -1.89
N PHE A 25 -19.89 -12.27 -1.07
CA PHE A 25 -19.36 -11.62 0.12
C PHE A 25 -18.55 -10.38 -0.26
N ILE A 26 -17.67 -10.51 -1.25
CA ILE A 26 -16.83 -9.39 -1.69
C ILE A 26 -17.69 -8.25 -2.23
N ASN A 27 -18.71 -8.55 -3.04
CA ASN A 27 -19.60 -7.53 -3.58
C ASN A 27 -20.39 -6.82 -2.48
N LYS A 28 -20.83 -7.57 -1.47
CA LYS A 28 -21.52 -6.99 -0.33
C LYS A 28 -20.59 -6.09 0.47
N LEU A 29 -19.37 -6.53 0.69
CA LEU A 29 -18.37 -5.73 1.40
C LEU A 29 -18.03 -4.46 0.63
N ARG A 30 -17.84 -4.57 -0.70
CA ARG A 30 -17.61 -3.40 -1.55
C ARG A 30 -18.74 -2.40 -1.42
N ASN A 31 -20.00 -2.87 -1.44
CA ASN A 31 -21.15 -1.99 -1.29
C ASN A 31 -21.18 -1.32 0.07
N ASN A 32 -20.85 -2.06 1.12
CA ASN A 32 -20.79 -1.50 2.47
C ASN A 32 -19.70 -0.43 2.58
N ILE A 33 -18.55 -0.68 1.98
CA ILE A 33 -17.46 0.31 1.95
C ILE A 33 -17.91 1.56 1.20
N SER A 34 -18.53 1.38 0.03
CA SER A 34 -19.03 2.50 -0.78
C SER A 34 -20.05 3.31 -0.01
N ASP A 35 -20.96 2.65 0.71
CA ASP A 35 -21.97 3.33 1.49
C ASP A 35 -21.35 4.16 2.61
N VAL A 36 -20.42 3.58 3.35
CA VAL A 36 -19.73 4.28 4.45
C VAL A 36 -18.94 5.48 3.91
N LEU A 37 -18.31 5.33 2.74
CA LEU A 37 -17.51 6.39 2.15
C LEU A 37 -18.31 7.34 1.26
N SER A 38 -19.64 7.19 1.21
CA SER A 38 -20.49 8.04 0.36
C SER A 38 -20.45 9.52 0.76
N ILE A 39 -20.06 9.82 1.98
CA ILE A 39 -19.85 11.21 2.43
C ILE A 39 -18.63 11.86 1.79
N TYR A 40 -17.78 11.08 1.11
CA TYR A 40 -16.63 11.58 0.38
C TYR A 40 -16.87 11.35 -1.11
N PRO A 41 -17.49 12.31 -1.81
CA PRO A 41 -17.96 12.06 -3.19
C PRO A 41 -16.84 11.79 -4.21
N ALA A 42 -15.63 12.24 -3.94
CA ALA A 42 -14.51 11.99 -4.84
C ALA A 42 -13.93 10.58 -4.73
N VAL A 43 -14.17 9.89 -3.61
CA VAL A 43 -13.62 8.55 -3.39
C VAL A 43 -14.33 7.53 -4.29
N LYS A 44 -13.54 6.69 -4.97
CA LYS A 44 -14.02 5.58 -5.79
C LYS A 44 -13.58 4.27 -5.18
N VAL A 45 -14.48 3.30 -5.14
CA VAL A 45 -14.21 1.99 -4.56
C VAL A 45 -14.32 0.90 -5.62
N THR A 46 -13.30 0.06 -5.73
CA THR A 46 -13.32 -1.12 -6.58
C THR A 46 -12.97 -2.34 -5.73
N ALA A 47 -13.37 -3.52 -6.19
CA ALA A 47 -13.07 -4.76 -5.48
C ALA A 47 -12.86 -5.89 -6.48
N ASP A 48 -11.89 -6.76 -6.20
CA ASP A 48 -11.68 -7.97 -6.95
C ASP A 48 -11.60 -9.16 -5.97
N ARG A 49 -11.19 -10.32 -6.46
CA ARG A 49 -11.16 -11.53 -5.64
C ARG A 49 -10.18 -11.46 -4.48
N ASP A 50 -9.15 -10.63 -4.61
CA ASP A 50 -8.05 -10.61 -3.66
C ASP A 50 -8.11 -9.43 -2.70
N ARG A 51 -8.53 -8.26 -3.20
CA ARG A 51 -8.52 -7.04 -2.39
C ARG A 51 -9.44 -5.99 -2.97
N ALA A 52 -9.74 -4.98 -2.16
CA ALA A 52 -10.46 -3.79 -2.60
C ALA A 52 -9.54 -2.58 -2.60
N HIS A 53 -9.93 -1.54 -3.32
CA HIS A 53 -9.19 -0.29 -3.39
C HIS A 53 -10.14 0.87 -3.20
N ALA A 54 -9.75 1.83 -2.38
CA ALA A 54 -10.44 3.11 -2.25
C ALA A 54 -9.51 4.19 -2.80
N TYR A 55 -9.86 4.74 -3.97
CA TYR A 55 -9.07 5.80 -4.60
C TYR A 55 -9.47 7.13 -4.01
N LEU A 56 -8.53 7.82 -3.40
CA LEU A 56 -8.81 9.03 -2.61
C LEU A 56 -9.16 10.24 -3.46
N ASN A 57 -8.54 10.37 -4.64
CA ASN A 57 -8.80 11.49 -5.56
C ASN A 57 -8.77 12.86 -4.85
N GLY A 58 -7.77 13.06 -3.98
CA GLY A 58 -7.60 14.29 -3.24
C GLY A 58 -8.32 14.36 -1.89
N THR A 59 -9.09 13.33 -1.55
CA THR A 59 -9.78 13.28 -0.25
C THR A 59 -8.77 12.98 0.87
N ASP A 60 -8.99 13.55 2.04
CA ASP A 60 -8.12 13.35 3.20
C ASP A 60 -8.05 11.89 3.61
N TYR A 61 -6.85 11.32 3.61
CA TYR A 61 -6.63 9.94 4.00
C TYR A 61 -7.10 9.64 5.41
N GLU A 62 -6.78 10.51 6.37
CA GLU A 62 -7.11 10.25 7.78
C GLU A 62 -8.62 10.09 8.00
N ALA A 63 -9.41 10.91 7.33
CA ALA A 63 -10.86 10.84 7.45
C ALA A 63 -11.40 9.54 6.88
N VAL A 64 -10.92 9.14 5.71
CA VAL A 64 -11.34 7.90 5.05
C VAL A 64 -10.91 6.69 5.90
N ALA A 65 -9.69 6.71 6.41
CA ALA A 65 -9.18 5.62 7.24
C ALA A 65 -10.01 5.41 8.50
N GLU A 66 -10.42 6.48 9.17
CA GLU A 66 -11.28 6.36 10.35
C GLU A 66 -12.61 5.69 10.02
N SER A 67 -13.19 6.03 8.88
CA SER A 67 -14.43 5.40 8.43
C SER A 67 -14.23 3.91 8.15
N LEU A 68 -13.11 3.54 7.52
CA LEU A 68 -12.82 2.14 7.19
C LEU A 68 -12.61 1.27 8.41
N LYS A 69 -12.11 1.81 9.51
CA LYS A 69 -11.90 1.05 10.74
C LYS A 69 -13.19 0.45 11.30
N GLN A 70 -14.34 0.95 10.90
CA GLN A 70 -15.64 0.52 11.43
C GLN A 70 -16.35 -0.49 10.53
N VAL A 71 -15.77 -0.83 9.37
CA VAL A 71 -16.42 -1.73 8.42
C VAL A 71 -16.05 -3.18 8.71
N PHE A 72 -17.05 -4.01 9.00
CA PHE A 72 -16.83 -5.46 9.15
C PHE A 72 -16.43 -6.09 7.84
N GLY A 73 -15.54 -7.08 7.92
CA GLY A 73 -15.03 -7.79 6.75
C GLY A 73 -13.68 -7.30 6.29
N ILE A 74 -13.22 -6.17 6.81
CA ILE A 74 -11.89 -5.64 6.51
C ILE A 74 -10.91 -6.18 7.55
N GLN A 75 -9.94 -6.97 7.10
CA GLN A 75 -8.89 -7.47 7.99
C GLN A 75 -7.88 -6.37 8.29
N ASN A 76 -7.36 -5.74 7.24
CA ASN A 76 -6.46 -4.61 7.38
C ASN A 76 -6.45 -3.78 6.09
N PHE A 77 -5.86 -2.61 6.16
CA PHE A 77 -5.71 -1.77 4.98
C PHE A 77 -4.40 -1.00 5.07
N SER A 78 -3.92 -0.56 3.92
CA SER A 78 -2.65 0.17 3.79
C SER A 78 -2.83 1.39 2.91
N PRO A 79 -2.39 2.57 3.37
CA PRO A 79 -2.30 3.72 2.48
C PRO A 79 -1.18 3.50 1.47
N VAL A 80 -1.38 3.93 0.24
CA VAL A 80 -0.47 3.65 -0.87
C VAL A 80 -0.13 4.93 -1.61
N TYR A 81 1.16 5.10 -1.89
CA TYR A 81 1.65 6.15 -2.78
C TYR A 81 1.72 5.61 -4.21
N LYS A 82 1.23 6.39 -5.17
CA LYS A 82 1.38 6.08 -6.58
C LYS A 82 2.56 6.86 -7.12
N ILE A 83 3.52 6.17 -7.71
CA ILE A 83 4.80 6.73 -8.14
C ILE A 83 4.95 6.50 -9.64
N GLU A 84 5.56 7.43 -10.33
CA GLU A 84 5.92 7.25 -11.74
C GLU A 84 6.79 6.00 -11.87
N LYS A 85 6.51 5.18 -12.90
CA LYS A 85 7.16 3.89 -13.10
C LYS A 85 8.54 4.07 -13.75
N THR A 86 9.46 4.73 -13.05
CA THR A 86 10.85 4.90 -13.48
C THR A 86 11.76 4.69 -12.28
N VAL A 87 12.97 4.24 -12.54
CA VAL A 87 13.93 4.02 -11.45
C VAL A 87 14.27 5.32 -10.71
N PRO A 88 14.54 6.44 -11.40
CA PRO A 88 14.82 7.69 -10.70
C PRO A 88 13.66 8.15 -9.80
N ALA A 89 12.41 8.02 -10.26
CA ALA A 89 11.24 8.40 -9.47
C ALA A 89 11.10 7.51 -8.23
N LEU A 90 11.36 6.21 -8.38
CA LEU A 90 11.31 5.27 -7.26
C LEU A 90 12.39 5.57 -6.23
N ILE A 91 13.61 5.85 -6.68
CA ILE A 91 14.71 6.23 -5.78
C ILE A 91 14.34 7.47 -4.98
N SER A 92 13.89 8.50 -5.66
CA SER A 92 13.48 9.75 -5.02
C SER A 92 12.37 9.54 -4.01
N ALA A 93 11.35 8.76 -4.38
CA ALA A 93 10.21 8.48 -3.51
C ALA A 93 10.62 7.70 -2.26
N VAL A 94 11.44 6.67 -2.42
CA VAL A 94 11.91 5.84 -1.31
C VAL A 94 12.72 6.69 -0.33
N GLN A 95 13.60 7.54 -0.83
CA GLN A 95 14.40 8.43 0.01
C GLN A 95 13.52 9.42 0.78
N GLU A 96 12.56 10.03 0.11
CA GLU A 96 11.66 10.99 0.73
C GLU A 96 10.82 10.34 1.83
N ILE A 97 10.23 9.17 1.54
CA ILE A 97 9.41 8.45 2.51
C ILE A 97 10.26 8.07 3.74
N MET A 98 11.43 7.49 3.50
CA MET A 98 12.28 7.03 4.61
C MET A 98 12.77 8.18 5.46
N GLN A 99 13.14 9.31 4.86
CA GLN A 99 13.56 10.48 5.62
C GLN A 99 12.45 11.02 6.51
N GLU A 100 11.20 10.88 6.07
CA GLU A 100 10.05 11.33 6.84
C GLU A 100 9.72 10.42 8.01
N ILE A 101 9.80 9.10 7.83
CA ILE A 101 9.34 8.13 8.83
C ILE A 101 10.45 7.52 9.69
N TYR A 102 11.71 7.64 9.27
CA TYR A 102 12.82 7.03 10.00
C TYR A 102 13.06 7.71 11.36
N GLN A 103 13.26 6.88 12.38
CA GLN A 103 13.73 7.32 13.68
C GLN A 103 15.00 6.52 14.01
N GLU A 104 15.93 7.17 14.67
CA GLU A 104 17.22 6.56 15.00
C GLU A 104 17.06 5.18 15.65
N GLY A 105 17.81 4.22 15.14
CA GLY A 105 17.77 2.84 15.63
C GLY A 105 16.82 1.94 14.89
N MET A 106 15.95 2.46 14.03
CA MET A 106 15.04 1.62 13.26
C MET A 106 15.74 0.83 12.18
N THR A 107 15.23 -0.35 11.91
CA THR A 107 15.69 -1.20 10.81
C THR A 107 14.68 -1.16 9.67
N PHE A 108 15.12 -1.55 8.47
CA PHE A 108 14.24 -1.52 7.31
C PHE A 108 14.46 -2.70 6.38
N LYS A 109 13.50 -2.89 5.50
CA LYS A 109 13.56 -3.87 4.42
C LYS A 109 12.80 -3.30 3.22
N ILE A 110 13.29 -3.61 2.02
CA ILE A 110 12.55 -3.35 0.77
C ILE A 110 12.01 -4.68 0.27
N SER A 111 10.72 -4.74 0.02
CA SER A 111 10.06 -5.93 -0.53
C SER A 111 9.41 -5.54 -1.84
N SER A 112 9.98 -5.95 -2.96
CA SER A 112 9.49 -5.57 -4.28
C SER A 112 8.78 -6.71 -4.98
N ARG A 113 7.72 -6.38 -5.71
CA ARG A 113 6.97 -7.28 -6.56
C ARG A 113 6.72 -6.58 -7.88
N ARG A 114 6.59 -7.34 -8.95
CA ARG A 114 6.19 -6.75 -10.22
C ARG A 114 5.22 -7.67 -10.95
N SER A 115 4.13 -7.09 -11.41
CA SER A 115 3.24 -7.74 -12.35
C SER A 115 3.60 -7.36 -13.79
N ASP A 116 4.31 -6.25 -13.98
CA ASP A 116 4.84 -5.85 -15.27
C ASP A 116 6.25 -6.39 -15.44
N HIS A 117 6.39 -7.50 -16.14
CA HIS A 117 7.67 -8.15 -16.35
C HIS A 117 8.53 -7.46 -17.41
N SER A 118 8.01 -6.43 -18.07
CA SER A 118 8.77 -5.61 -19.01
C SER A 118 9.59 -4.51 -18.33
N PHE A 119 9.38 -4.28 -17.03
CA PHE A 119 10.15 -3.28 -16.30
C PHE A 119 11.64 -3.67 -16.28
N GLU A 120 12.51 -2.66 -16.38
CA GLU A 120 13.96 -2.88 -16.57
C GLU A 120 14.65 -3.60 -15.41
N LEU A 121 14.12 -3.53 -14.18
CA LEU A 121 14.68 -4.23 -13.03
C LEU A 121 13.73 -5.33 -12.57
N ASP A 122 14.28 -6.47 -12.18
CA ASP A 122 13.48 -7.50 -11.52
C ASP A 122 13.33 -7.18 -10.01
N SER A 123 12.60 -8.02 -9.28
CA SER A 123 12.34 -7.76 -7.87
C SER A 123 13.61 -7.70 -7.03
N ARG A 124 14.56 -8.56 -7.31
CA ARG A 124 15.83 -8.58 -6.59
C ARG A 124 16.66 -7.32 -6.88
N GLU A 125 16.74 -6.94 -8.14
CA GLU A 125 17.44 -5.72 -8.53
C GLU A 125 16.81 -4.48 -7.95
N LEU A 126 15.47 -4.44 -7.90
CA LEU A 126 14.73 -3.36 -7.24
C LEU A 126 15.09 -3.27 -5.77
N ASN A 127 15.09 -4.41 -5.06
CA ASN A 127 15.43 -4.43 -3.64
C ASN A 127 16.83 -3.87 -3.41
N GLN A 128 17.79 -4.26 -4.24
CA GLN A 128 19.16 -3.79 -4.12
C GLN A 128 19.30 -2.30 -4.44
N THR A 129 18.69 -1.86 -5.52
CA THR A 129 18.78 -0.47 -5.98
C THR A 129 18.12 0.47 -4.98
N LEU A 130 16.92 0.13 -4.54
CA LEU A 130 16.17 0.98 -3.61
C LEU A 130 16.76 0.92 -2.20
N GLY A 131 17.26 -0.24 -1.79
CA GLY A 131 17.99 -0.36 -0.52
C GLY A 131 19.23 0.51 -0.49
N GLY A 132 19.99 0.53 -1.59
CA GLY A 132 21.15 1.40 -1.73
C GLY A 132 20.77 2.88 -1.64
N ALA A 133 19.64 3.24 -2.24
CA ALA A 133 19.14 4.61 -2.18
C ALA A 133 18.80 5.02 -0.74
N VAL A 134 18.23 4.10 0.06
CA VAL A 134 17.95 4.36 1.46
C VAL A 134 19.24 4.59 2.23
N PHE A 135 20.28 3.77 2.01
CA PHE A 135 21.57 3.96 2.66
C PHE A 135 22.23 5.29 2.29
N GLU A 136 22.03 5.76 1.06
CA GLU A 136 22.52 7.08 0.65
C GLU A 136 21.87 8.19 1.45
N ALA A 137 20.55 8.09 1.64
CA ALA A 137 19.79 9.12 2.36
C ALA A 137 20.01 9.04 3.87
N ILE A 138 20.16 7.84 4.41
CA ILE A 138 20.30 7.59 5.86
C ILE A 138 21.45 6.62 6.05
N PRO A 139 22.71 7.11 6.06
CA PRO A 139 23.88 6.21 6.12
C PRO A 139 23.96 5.32 7.36
N SER A 140 23.32 5.72 8.45
CA SER A 140 23.38 4.97 9.71
C SER A 140 22.32 3.89 9.84
N ILE A 141 21.36 3.82 8.92
CA ILE A 141 20.26 2.85 9.00
C ILE A 141 20.77 1.42 8.78
N GLN A 142 20.11 0.46 9.40
CA GLN A 142 20.46 -0.95 9.24
C GLN A 142 19.30 -1.70 8.58
N ALA A 143 19.64 -2.60 7.68
CA ALA A 143 18.68 -3.47 7.04
C ALA A 143 18.45 -4.71 7.91
N GLN A 144 17.22 -5.22 7.95
CA GLN A 144 16.89 -6.42 8.68
C GLN A 144 15.80 -7.18 7.94
N MET A 145 16.10 -8.43 7.55
CA MET A 145 15.18 -9.22 6.76
C MET A 145 14.01 -9.76 7.57
N LYS A 146 14.24 -10.08 8.84
CA LYS A 146 13.20 -10.59 9.74
C LYS A 146 12.74 -9.49 10.68
N LYS A 147 11.44 -9.24 10.70
CA LYS A 147 10.81 -8.26 11.59
C LYS A 147 11.48 -6.88 11.54
N PRO A 148 11.64 -6.30 10.35
CA PRO A 148 12.15 -4.92 10.29
C PRO A 148 11.11 -3.96 10.88
N ASP A 149 11.60 -2.83 11.39
CA ASP A 149 10.69 -1.79 11.88
C ASP A 149 9.91 -1.14 10.74
N ILE A 150 10.55 -0.99 9.58
CA ILE A 150 9.93 -0.43 8.39
C ILE A 150 10.08 -1.42 7.25
N ASN A 151 8.97 -1.87 6.68
CA ASN A 151 8.99 -2.72 5.50
C ASN A 151 8.36 -1.94 4.34
N LEU A 152 9.20 -1.38 3.48
CA LEU A 152 8.73 -0.69 2.28
C LEU A 152 8.36 -1.73 1.23
N GLN A 153 7.08 -1.78 0.90
CA GLN A 153 6.56 -2.67 -0.14
C GLN A 153 6.44 -1.89 -1.43
N VAL A 154 7.08 -2.38 -2.46
CA VAL A 154 7.10 -1.74 -3.78
C VAL A 154 6.45 -2.70 -4.78
N GLU A 155 5.47 -2.22 -5.51
CA GLU A 155 4.78 -3.01 -6.53
C GLU A 155 4.84 -2.28 -7.87
N ILE A 156 5.35 -2.95 -8.88
CA ILE A 156 5.42 -2.41 -10.25
C ILE A 156 4.30 -3.04 -11.06
N ARG A 157 3.31 -2.22 -11.44
CA ARG A 157 2.21 -2.63 -12.30
C ARG A 157 2.38 -2.00 -13.69
N GLU A 158 1.50 -2.32 -14.61
CA GLU A 158 1.58 -1.77 -15.97
C GLU A 158 1.43 -0.25 -15.99
N GLU A 159 0.50 0.27 -15.20
CA GLU A 159 0.15 1.69 -15.25
C GLU A 159 1.04 2.58 -14.39
N ALA A 160 1.66 2.05 -13.32
CA ALA A 160 2.44 2.85 -12.39
C ALA A 160 3.16 1.96 -11.37
N ALA A 161 3.96 2.58 -10.51
CA ALA A 161 4.55 1.93 -9.35
C ALA A 161 3.81 2.37 -8.10
N TYR A 162 3.81 1.52 -7.08
CA TYR A 162 3.10 1.75 -5.84
C TYR A 162 3.99 1.42 -4.65
N ILE A 163 3.99 2.28 -3.65
CA ILE A 163 4.79 2.08 -2.44
C ILE A 163 3.88 2.18 -1.23
N SER A 164 3.98 1.21 -0.32
CA SER A 164 3.28 1.24 0.96
C SER A 164 4.21 0.72 2.05
N TYR A 165 4.00 1.14 3.28
CA TYR A 165 4.83 0.69 4.41
C TYR A 165 4.03 0.45 5.68
N GLU A 166 2.79 0.90 5.72
CA GLU A 166 1.97 0.85 6.92
C GLU A 166 0.78 -0.08 6.71
N THR A 167 0.47 -0.87 7.72
CA THR A 167 -0.72 -1.73 7.71
C THR A 167 -1.56 -1.39 8.93
N ILE A 168 -2.81 -1.05 8.72
CA ILE A 168 -3.74 -0.66 9.77
C ILE A 168 -4.78 -1.74 9.93
N LYS A 169 -4.95 -2.23 11.16
CA LYS A 169 -5.91 -3.29 11.45
C LYS A 169 -7.34 -2.77 11.29
N GLY A 170 -8.15 -3.54 10.56
CA GLY A 170 -9.57 -3.24 10.40
C GLY A 170 -10.42 -3.85 11.50
N ALA A 171 -11.75 -3.77 11.33
CA ALA A 171 -12.71 -4.31 12.30
C ALA A 171 -12.70 -5.84 12.35
N GLY A 172 -12.21 -6.47 11.28
CA GLY A 172 -12.25 -7.92 11.16
C GLY A 172 -13.62 -8.41 10.72
N GLY A 173 -13.82 -9.68 10.83
CA GLY A 173 -15.13 -10.20 10.39
C GLY A 173 -15.40 -11.61 10.81
#